data_b3a0718a689f0335b884e47f389ccd94
#
_entry.id   b3a0718a689f0335b884e47f389ccd94
#
_cell.length_a   1.000
_cell.length_b   1.000
_cell.length_c   1.000
_cell.angle_alpha   90.00
_cell.angle_beta   90.00
_cell.angle_gamma   90.00
#
_symmetry.space_group_name_H-M   'P 1'
#
loop_
_entity.id
_entity.type
_entity.pdbx_description
1 polymer ?
#
loop_
_entity_poly.entity_id
_entity_poly.type
_entity_poly.pdbx_seq_one_letter_code
_entity_poly.pdbx_strand_id
1 'polypeptide(L)'
;SCSLVGSEMCIRDSISRLGGIFVKGTTIQPREGNDYPRMAETPSGMLNAVGLQNKGTDYFAEHIYPEIKDIDTNMIVNVSGSSVETYVECAEKIAELDRIPAIELNISCPNVKQGGMAFGVTTCGAGEVVKAVRRVYPKTLIVKLSPNVTDITEIAKAVEAEGADSVSLINTMLGMAIDAEKRKPILSTITGGLSGPCVKPVALRMVWQTYHAVKIPIIGLGGI
;
A
#
# COMPACT_ATOMS: atom_id res chain seq x y z
N SER A 1 -8.61 -0.52 -6.99
CA SER A 1 -7.28 -1.14 -7.04
C SER A 1 -7.45 -2.62 -7.37
N CYS A 2 -7.22 -3.00 -8.63
CA CYS A 2 -7.08 -4.41 -8.98
C CYS A 2 -5.73 -4.88 -8.43
N SER A 3 -5.75 -5.56 -7.30
CA SER A 3 -4.65 -6.38 -6.87
C SER A 3 -4.61 -7.59 -7.82
N LEU A 4 -3.70 -7.57 -8.78
CA LEU A 4 -3.47 -8.66 -9.74
C LEU A 4 -2.81 -9.85 -9.02
N VAL A 5 -3.59 -10.63 -8.30
CA VAL A 5 -3.18 -11.95 -7.84
C VAL A 5 -4.11 -12.95 -8.51
N GLY A 6 -3.64 -13.62 -9.55
CA GLY A 6 -4.24 -14.83 -10.09
C GLY A 6 -5.18 -14.72 -11.28
N SER A 7 -5.13 -13.65 -12.08
CA SER A 7 -5.94 -13.58 -13.33
C SER A 7 -5.11 -13.13 -14.54
N GLU A 8 -3.98 -13.78 -14.75
CA GLU A 8 -3.03 -13.38 -15.82
C GLU A 8 -3.58 -13.46 -17.25
N MET A 9 -4.62 -14.23 -17.51
CA MET A 9 -5.11 -14.44 -18.87
C MET A 9 -6.20 -13.48 -19.35
N CYS A 10 -7.07 -12.97 -18.46
CA CYS A 10 -8.17 -12.09 -18.87
C CYS A 10 -7.83 -10.58 -18.85
N ILE A 11 -6.73 -10.18 -18.24
CA ILE A 11 -6.38 -8.77 -18.01
C ILE A 11 -5.40 -8.24 -19.05
N ARG A 12 -4.56 -9.08 -19.65
CA ARG A 12 -3.55 -8.65 -20.64
C ARG A 12 -4.14 -7.84 -21.80
N ASP A 13 -5.29 -8.24 -22.31
CA ASP A 13 -5.95 -7.57 -23.46
C ASP A 13 -6.59 -6.21 -23.10
N SER A 14 -6.70 -5.89 -21.80
CA SER A 14 -7.37 -4.68 -21.32
C SER A 14 -6.48 -3.72 -20.53
N ILE A 15 -5.25 -4.11 -20.20
CA ILE A 15 -4.33 -3.32 -19.35
C ILE A 15 -4.02 -1.96 -19.97
N SER A 16 -3.77 -1.91 -21.28
CA SER A 16 -3.50 -0.68 -22.02
C SER A 16 -4.66 0.34 -22.02
N ARG A 17 -5.88 -0.09 -21.65
CA ARG A 17 -7.04 0.81 -21.49
C ARG A 17 -7.08 1.50 -20.13
N LEU A 18 -6.23 1.09 -19.18
CA LEU A 18 -6.12 1.68 -17.86
C LEU A 18 -5.09 2.81 -17.87
N GLY A 19 -5.37 3.90 -17.20
CA GLY A 19 -4.44 5.02 -17.05
C GLY A 19 -3.20 4.68 -16.19
N GLY A 20 -3.28 3.65 -15.36
CA GLY A 20 -2.18 3.15 -14.53
C GLY A 20 -2.57 1.95 -13.67
N ILE A 21 -1.57 1.19 -13.26
CA ILE A 21 -1.72 -0.01 -12.41
C ILE A 21 -0.73 0.05 -11.25
N PHE A 22 -1.24 -0.20 -10.04
CA PHE A 22 -0.40 -0.43 -8.87
C PHE A 22 -0.04 -1.91 -8.79
N VAL A 23 1.24 -2.22 -8.99
CA VAL A 23 1.73 -3.59 -8.89
C VAL A 23 1.87 -4.04 -7.44
N LYS A 24 2.14 -5.32 -7.23
CA LYS A 24 2.27 -5.93 -5.90
C LYS A 24 3.25 -5.17 -5.02
N GLY A 25 2.89 -5.02 -3.74
CA GLY A 25 3.77 -4.43 -2.73
C GLY A 25 5.12 -5.17 -2.67
N THR A 26 6.19 -4.42 -2.82
CA THR A 26 7.57 -4.89 -2.93
C THR A 26 8.38 -4.37 -1.75
N THR A 27 9.19 -5.24 -1.16
CA THR A 27 10.14 -4.94 -0.07
C THR A 27 11.56 -5.21 -0.53
N ILE A 28 12.57 -4.62 0.13
CA ILE A 28 13.97 -4.82 -0.27
C ILE A 28 14.35 -6.31 -0.22
N GLN A 29 13.93 -7.02 0.83
CA GLN A 29 14.12 -8.46 0.97
C GLN A 29 12.81 -9.22 0.68
N PRO A 30 12.88 -10.48 0.22
CA PRO A 30 11.72 -11.35 0.07
C PRO A 30 10.96 -11.54 1.39
N ARG A 31 9.64 -11.75 1.29
CA ARG A 31 8.76 -12.04 2.44
C ARG A 31 7.81 -13.17 2.10
N GLU A 32 7.77 -14.21 2.94
CA GLU A 32 6.85 -15.34 2.80
C GLU A 32 5.40 -14.98 3.16
N GLY A 33 5.21 -13.90 3.93
CA GLY A 33 3.93 -13.53 4.48
C GLY A 33 3.64 -14.23 5.81
N ASN A 34 2.40 -14.08 6.29
CA ASN A 34 1.94 -14.67 7.54
C ASN A 34 1.43 -16.10 7.33
N ASP A 35 1.34 -16.86 8.43
CA ASP A 35 0.78 -18.20 8.46
C ASP A 35 -0.72 -18.22 8.12
N TYR A 36 -1.21 -19.38 7.69
CA TYR A 36 -2.63 -19.61 7.44
C TYR A 36 -3.40 -19.94 8.75
N PRO A 37 -4.71 -19.61 8.84
CA PRO A 37 -5.52 -18.85 7.89
C PRO A 37 -5.17 -17.35 7.90
N ARG A 38 -5.04 -16.77 6.71
CA ARG A 38 -4.67 -15.36 6.56
C ARG A 38 -5.68 -14.53 5.74
N MET A 39 -6.82 -15.14 5.42
CA MET A 39 -7.97 -14.48 4.77
C MET A 39 -9.25 -15.02 5.38
N ALA A 40 -10.27 -14.16 5.52
CA ALA A 40 -11.60 -14.50 5.99
C ALA A 40 -12.65 -13.61 5.32
N GLU A 41 -13.73 -14.21 4.84
CA GLU A 41 -14.88 -13.47 4.34
C GLU A 41 -15.65 -12.83 5.50
N THR A 42 -16.27 -11.69 5.23
CA THR A 42 -17.19 -10.99 6.13
C THR A 42 -18.41 -10.52 5.34
N PRO A 43 -19.53 -10.20 5.97
CA PRO A 43 -20.65 -9.56 5.28
C PRO A 43 -20.18 -8.29 4.56
N SER A 44 -20.35 -8.26 3.22
CA SER A 44 -19.94 -7.15 2.34
C SER A 44 -18.45 -6.78 2.33
N GLY A 45 -17.56 -7.71 2.73
CA GLY A 45 -16.14 -7.43 2.75
C GLY A 45 -15.26 -8.66 2.95
N MET A 46 -13.98 -8.41 3.17
CA MET A 46 -12.98 -9.43 3.41
C MET A 46 -11.93 -8.93 4.40
N LEU A 47 -11.53 -9.80 5.32
CA LEU A 47 -10.36 -9.62 6.16
C LEU A 47 -9.16 -10.32 5.54
N ASN A 48 -8.01 -9.64 5.51
CA ASN A 48 -6.76 -10.26 5.12
C ASN A 48 -5.61 -9.90 6.07
N ALA A 49 -4.70 -10.82 6.22
CA ALA A 49 -3.45 -10.69 6.94
C ALA A 49 -2.32 -11.37 6.15
N VAL A 50 -2.23 -11.10 4.85
CA VAL A 50 -1.25 -11.75 3.95
C VAL A 50 0.19 -11.50 4.36
N GLY A 51 0.51 -10.34 4.97
CA GLY A 51 1.84 -10.06 5.51
C GLY A 51 2.87 -9.65 4.46
N LEU A 52 2.46 -8.91 3.42
CA LEU A 52 3.34 -8.41 2.35
C LEU A 52 4.12 -9.50 1.62
N GLN A 53 3.53 -10.67 1.38
CA GLN A 53 4.18 -11.73 0.62
C GLN A 53 4.68 -11.21 -0.74
N ASN A 54 5.98 -11.25 -0.97
CA ASN A 54 6.62 -10.85 -2.22
C ASN A 54 8.03 -11.42 -2.31
N LYS A 55 8.62 -11.40 -3.52
CA LYS A 55 9.93 -11.99 -3.79
C LYS A 55 11.11 -10.99 -3.68
N GLY A 56 10.83 -9.76 -3.24
CA GLY A 56 11.85 -8.71 -3.09
C GLY A 56 12.07 -7.86 -4.35
N THR A 57 12.80 -6.75 -4.15
CA THR A 57 13.03 -5.75 -5.20
C THR A 57 13.91 -6.28 -6.33
N ASP A 58 14.94 -7.09 -6.02
CA ASP A 58 15.84 -7.64 -7.05
C ASP A 58 15.08 -8.58 -7.99
N TYR A 59 14.26 -9.47 -7.43
CA TYR A 59 13.38 -10.32 -8.24
C TYR A 59 12.41 -9.51 -9.09
N PHE A 60 11.85 -8.43 -8.55
CA PHE A 60 10.99 -7.54 -9.32
C PHE A 60 11.73 -6.94 -10.52
N ALA A 61 12.93 -6.41 -10.31
CA ALA A 61 13.72 -5.76 -11.34
C ALA A 61 14.19 -6.75 -12.43
N GLU A 62 14.61 -7.95 -12.03
CA GLU A 62 15.19 -8.95 -12.93
C GLU A 62 14.14 -9.80 -13.68
N HIS A 63 12.99 -10.08 -13.08
CA HIS A 63 12.03 -11.05 -13.62
C HIS A 63 10.66 -10.43 -13.97
N ILE A 64 10.16 -9.49 -13.17
CA ILE A 64 8.82 -8.92 -13.39
C ILE A 64 8.89 -7.69 -14.30
N TYR A 65 9.80 -6.78 -14.01
CA TYR A 65 9.94 -5.53 -14.77
C TYR A 65 10.14 -5.77 -16.29
N PRO A 66 11.01 -6.71 -16.75
CA PRO A 66 11.15 -6.97 -18.19
C PRO A 66 9.85 -7.40 -18.89
N GLU A 67 8.96 -8.07 -18.18
CA GLU A 67 7.67 -8.52 -18.72
C GLU A 67 6.61 -7.41 -18.84
N ILE A 68 6.72 -6.37 -17.96
CA ILE A 68 5.69 -5.33 -17.87
C ILE A 68 6.12 -3.99 -18.48
N LYS A 69 7.40 -3.75 -18.69
CA LYS A 69 7.94 -2.44 -19.12
C LYS A 69 7.41 -1.94 -20.46
N ASP A 70 7.05 -2.87 -21.37
CA ASP A 70 6.58 -2.56 -22.73
C ASP A 70 5.05 -2.49 -22.82
N ILE A 71 4.34 -2.66 -21.71
CA ILE A 71 2.89 -2.50 -21.65
C ILE A 71 2.56 -0.99 -21.65
N ASP A 72 1.67 -0.58 -22.55
CA ASP A 72 1.26 0.83 -22.72
C ASP A 72 0.29 1.28 -21.61
N THR A 73 0.81 1.38 -20.39
CA THR A 73 0.15 1.96 -19.22
C THR A 73 1.18 2.34 -18.16
N ASN A 74 0.79 3.19 -17.19
CA ASN A 74 1.67 3.57 -16.11
C ASN A 74 1.75 2.44 -15.05
N MET A 75 2.90 1.80 -14.92
CA MET A 75 3.15 0.83 -13.85
C MET A 75 3.70 1.53 -12.63
N ILE A 76 2.95 1.51 -11.53
CA ILE A 76 3.29 2.16 -10.26
C ILE A 76 3.69 1.08 -9.26
N VAL A 77 4.92 1.14 -8.74
CA VAL A 77 5.38 0.13 -7.78
C VAL A 77 4.98 0.53 -6.36
N ASN A 78 4.25 -0.35 -5.68
CA ASN A 78 3.95 -0.18 -4.26
C ASN A 78 5.17 -0.62 -3.44
N VAL A 79 5.80 0.32 -2.74
CA VAL A 79 7.01 0.11 -1.94
C VAL A 79 6.66 0.04 -0.46
N SER A 80 7.14 -0.99 0.21
CA SER A 80 6.98 -1.20 1.65
C SER A 80 8.32 -1.49 2.31
N GLY A 81 8.49 -1.04 3.55
CA GLY A 81 9.69 -1.26 4.34
C GLY A 81 9.37 -1.52 5.81
N SER A 82 10.37 -1.94 6.57
CA SER A 82 10.30 -2.12 8.02
C SER A 82 11.10 -1.05 8.80
N SER A 83 11.94 -0.30 8.12
CA SER A 83 12.69 0.85 8.63
C SER A 83 12.83 1.89 7.53
N VAL A 84 13.24 3.12 7.88
CA VAL A 84 13.47 4.21 6.90
C VAL A 84 14.49 3.77 5.84
N GLU A 85 15.56 3.11 6.26
CA GLU A 85 16.63 2.63 5.38
C GLU A 85 16.09 1.65 4.33
N THR A 86 15.23 0.70 4.73
CA THR A 86 14.67 -0.30 3.82
C THR A 86 13.70 0.31 2.81
N TYR A 87 12.99 1.40 3.15
CA TYR A 87 12.21 2.18 2.18
C TYR A 87 13.13 2.89 1.18
N VAL A 88 14.21 3.50 1.67
CA VAL A 88 15.18 4.22 0.82
C VAL A 88 15.86 3.26 -0.15
N GLU A 89 16.44 2.16 0.32
CA GLU A 89 17.10 1.16 -0.52
C GLU A 89 16.17 0.59 -1.62
N CYS A 90 14.90 0.31 -1.25
CA CYS A 90 13.92 -0.16 -2.21
C CYS A 90 13.59 0.91 -3.26
N ALA A 91 13.41 2.17 -2.84
CA ALA A 91 13.10 3.28 -3.73
C ALA A 91 14.27 3.60 -4.68
N GLU A 92 15.51 3.54 -4.21
CA GLU A 92 16.72 3.72 -5.04
C GLU A 92 16.77 2.69 -6.17
N LYS A 93 16.62 1.41 -5.86
CA LYS A 93 16.60 0.34 -6.88
C LYS A 93 15.47 0.51 -7.91
N ILE A 94 14.27 0.92 -7.46
CA ILE A 94 13.15 1.16 -8.38
C ILE A 94 13.37 2.45 -9.20
N ALA A 95 14.09 3.45 -8.68
CA ALA A 95 14.39 4.67 -9.42
C ALA A 95 15.22 4.42 -10.69
N GLU A 96 16.06 3.38 -10.70
CA GLU A 96 16.87 2.96 -11.85
C GLU A 96 16.04 2.37 -13.01
N LEU A 97 14.80 1.97 -12.74
CA LEU A 97 13.90 1.40 -13.74
C LEU A 97 13.20 2.54 -14.51
N ASP A 98 13.65 2.77 -15.73
CA ASP A 98 13.27 3.92 -16.56
C ASP A 98 11.76 3.99 -16.88
N ARG A 99 11.11 2.84 -17.11
CA ARG A 99 9.69 2.73 -17.44
C ARG A 99 8.76 2.73 -16.23
N ILE A 100 9.29 2.85 -15.00
CA ILE A 100 8.48 3.05 -13.79
C ILE A 100 8.36 4.55 -13.51
N PRO A 101 7.19 5.19 -13.77
CA PRO A 101 7.02 6.63 -13.64
C PRO A 101 6.79 7.09 -12.19
N ALA A 102 6.32 6.19 -11.33
CA ALA A 102 5.93 6.51 -9.96
C ALA A 102 6.12 5.33 -9.01
N ILE A 103 6.29 5.64 -7.72
CA ILE A 103 6.14 4.68 -6.64
C ILE A 103 5.01 5.11 -5.69
N GLU A 104 4.37 4.12 -5.04
CA GLU A 104 3.44 4.32 -3.95
C GLU A 104 4.08 3.82 -2.65
N LEU A 105 4.43 4.72 -1.74
CA LEU A 105 4.93 4.36 -0.42
C LEU A 105 3.81 3.84 0.46
N ASN A 106 3.85 2.58 0.82
CA ASN A 106 2.92 1.97 1.75
C ASN A 106 3.46 2.09 3.18
N ILE A 107 3.20 3.23 3.81
CA ILE A 107 3.63 3.52 5.19
C ILE A 107 2.71 2.90 6.26
N SER A 108 1.65 2.21 5.83
CA SER A 108 0.62 1.65 6.72
C SER A 108 0.95 0.26 7.28
N CYS A 109 2.14 -0.28 7.03
CA CYS A 109 2.48 -1.63 7.43
C CYS A 109 2.65 -1.75 8.97
N PRO A 110 1.82 -2.53 9.68
CA PRO A 110 1.88 -2.66 11.14
C PRO A 110 3.05 -3.51 11.65
N ASN A 111 3.89 -4.06 10.76
CA ASN A 111 4.89 -5.07 11.08
C ASN A 111 6.29 -4.50 11.36
N VAL A 112 6.40 -3.46 12.17
CA VAL A 112 7.71 -3.04 12.70
C VAL A 112 7.90 -3.66 14.07
N LYS A 113 8.67 -4.75 14.15
CA LYS A 113 9.02 -5.43 15.41
C LYS A 113 9.95 -4.62 16.32
N GLN A 114 10.40 -3.45 15.93
CA GLN A 114 11.21 -2.56 16.76
C GLN A 114 10.47 -1.25 16.96
N GLY A 115 9.90 -1.08 18.15
CA GLY A 115 9.27 0.17 18.59
C GLY A 115 7.76 0.31 18.41
N GLY A 116 7.08 -0.65 17.82
CA GLY A 116 5.62 -0.86 18.00
C GLY A 116 4.66 0.07 17.27
N MET A 117 5.10 1.06 16.50
CA MET A 117 4.18 1.92 15.72
C MET A 117 4.53 1.91 14.23
N ALA A 118 3.49 1.69 13.40
CA ALA A 118 3.62 1.88 11.95
C ALA A 118 3.93 3.35 11.65
N PHE A 119 4.84 3.61 10.72
CA PHE A 119 5.22 4.98 10.33
C PHE A 119 4.00 5.84 9.96
N GLY A 120 2.98 5.26 9.33
CA GLY A 120 1.79 5.94 8.87
C GLY A 120 0.76 6.32 9.93
N VAL A 121 1.01 6.11 11.23
CA VAL A 121 0.06 6.47 12.30
C VAL A 121 0.47 7.75 13.06
N THR A 122 1.65 8.28 12.81
CA THR A 122 2.12 9.56 13.35
C THR A 122 2.62 10.48 12.25
N THR A 123 2.44 11.78 12.42
CA THR A 123 2.94 12.79 11.48
C THR A 123 4.45 12.76 11.37
N CYS A 124 5.16 12.58 12.49
CA CYS A 124 6.61 12.49 12.55
C CYS A 124 7.13 11.29 11.74
N GLY A 125 6.62 10.08 12.01
CA GLY A 125 7.07 8.87 11.31
C GLY A 125 6.74 8.88 9.82
N ALA A 126 5.55 9.37 9.44
CA ALA A 126 5.16 9.51 8.04
C ALA A 126 6.06 10.51 7.30
N GLY A 127 6.29 11.68 7.90
CA GLY A 127 7.17 12.72 7.35
C GLY A 127 8.61 12.26 7.21
N GLU A 128 9.15 11.56 8.21
CA GLU A 128 10.53 11.05 8.19
C GLU A 128 10.78 10.10 7.02
N VAL A 129 9.90 9.13 6.79
CA VAL A 129 10.01 8.20 5.65
C VAL A 129 9.91 8.94 4.32
N VAL A 130 8.91 9.82 4.16
CA VAL A 130 8.71 10.57 2.91
C VAL A 130 9.91 11.45 2.60
N LYS A 131 10.42 12.20 3.58
CA LYS A 131 11.61 13.04 3.46
C LYS A 131 12.83 12.24 3.04
N ALA A 132 13.06 11.09 3.66
CA ALA A 132 14.21 10.25 3.34
C ALA A 132 14.11 9.69 1.91
N VAL A 133 12.95 9.16 1.52
CA VAL A 133 12.72 8.61 0.18
C VAL A 133 12.75 9.71 -0.89
N ARG A 134 12.20 10.90 -0.63
CA ARG A 134 12.23 12.02 -1.59
C ARG A 134 13.64 12.42 -2.01
N ARG A 135 14.63 12.28 -1.12
CA ARG A 135 16.04 12.61 -1.42
C ARG A 135 16.66 11.72 -2.50
N VAL A 136 16.19 10.48 -2.60
CA VAL A 136 16.74 9.46 -3.52
C VAL A 136 15.83 9.14 -4.70
N TYR A 137 14.54 9.45 -4.60
CA TYR A 137 13.56 9.16 -5.63
C TYR A 137 13.05 10.45 -6.30
N PRO A 138 13.55 10.82 -7.50
CA PRO A 138 13.21 12.09 -8.15
C PRO A 138 11.89 12.08 -8.92
N LYS A 139 11.30 10.87 -9.20
CA LYS A 139 10.06 10.71 -9.96
C LYS A 139 8.83 10.91 -9.06
N THR A 140 7.63 10.65 -9.57
CA THR A 140 6.38 10.83 -8.83
C THR A 140 6.30 9.94 -7.60
N LEU A 141 6.13 10.57 -6.44
CA LEU A 141 6.05 9.93 -5.12
C LEU A 141 4.63 10.02 -4.58
N ILE A 142 3.93 8.89 -4.56
CA ILE A 142 2.58 8.74 -3.99
C ILE A 142 2.72 8.16 -2.58
N VAL A 143 1.96 8.65 -1.62
CA VAL A 143 1.99 8.11 -0.26
C VAL A 143 0.64 7.50 0.11
N LYS A 144 0.64 6.20 0.46
CA LYS A 144 -0.58 5.47 0.83
C LYS A 144 -0.87 5.60 2.32
N LEU A 145 -1.98 6.28 2.62
CA LEU A 145 -2.39 6.61 3.98
C LEU A 145 -3.23 5.51 4.63
N SER A 146 -3.01 5.33 5.94
CA SER A 146 -3.79 4.42 6.79
C SER A 146 -5.09 5.06 7.26
N PRO A 147 -6.22 4.32 7.27
CA PRO A 147 -7.45 4.79 7.91
C PRO A 147 -7.42 4.63 9.43
N ASN A 148 -6.44 3.91 9.99
CA ASN A 148 -6.37 3.56 11.40
C ASN A 148 -5.71 4.66 12.24
N VAL A 149 -6.17 5.89 12.05
CA VAL A 149 -5.70 7.10 12.71
C VAL A 149 -6.89 7.94 13.15
N THR A 150 -6.69 8.81 14.13
CA THR A 150 -7.75 9.70 14.62
C THR A 150 -8.09 10.76 13.58
N ASP A 151 -7.07 11.38 12.98
CA ASP A 151 -7.22 12.38 11.92
C ASP A 151 -6.23 12.10 10.78
N ILE A 152 -6.78 11.67 9.64
CA ILE A 152 -5.98 11.36 8.45
C ILE A 152 -5.42 12.63 7.79
N THR A 153 -6.04 13.79 8.03
CA THR A 153 -5.64 15.07 7.42
C THR A 153 -4.29 15.54 7.95
N GLU A 154 -3.99 15.27 9.21
CA GLU A 154 -2.71 15.62 9.81
C GLU A 154 -1.56 14.84 9.18
N ILE A 155 -1.78 13.54 8.92
CA ILE A 155 -0.79 12.70 8.21
C ILE A 155 -0.64 13.18 6.76
N ALA A 156 -1.75 13.49 6.07
CA ALA A 156 -1.72 13.98 4.70
C ALA A 156 -0.93 15.29 4.56
N LYS A 157 -1.14 16.25 5.45
CA LYS A 157 -0.38 17.51 5.49
C LYS A 157 1.10 17.27 5.75
N ALA A 158 1.43 16.36 6.68
CA ALA A 158 2.82 16.05 7.00
C ALA A 158 3.57 15.46 5.80
N VAL A 159 2.96 14.52 5.06
CA VAL A 159 3.61 13.92 3.88
C VAL A 159 3.69 14.91 2.70
N GLU A 160 2.69 15.77 2.52
CA GLU A 160 2.74 16.86 1.54
C GLU A 160 3.90 17.81 1.82
N ALA A 161 4.08 18.23 3.08
CA ALA A 161 5.15 19.12 3.50
C ALA A 161 6.56 18.53 3.26
N GLU A 162 6.71 17.21 3.32
CA GLU A 162 7.99 16.52 3.10
C GLU A 162 8.19 16.07 1.64
N GLY A 163 7.31 16.48 0.71
CA GLY A 163 7.53 16.36 -0.72
C GLY A 163 6.83 15.18 -1.41
N ALA A 164 5.72 14.70 -0.86
CA ALA A 164 4.82 13.82 -1.60
C ALA A 164 4.17 14.58 -2.76
N ASP A 165 4.11 13.97 -3.95
CA ASP A 165 3.44 14.55 -5.13
C ASP A 165 1.94 14.22 -5.15
N SER A 166 1.53 13.15 -4.46
CA SER A 166 0.15 12.70 -4.37
C SER A 166 -0.05 11.84 -3.13
N VAL A 167 -1.28 11.72 -2.66
CA VAL A 167 -1.65 10.73 -1.64
C VAL A 167 -2.68 9.76 -2.18
N SER A 168 -2.60 8.51 -1.75
CA SER A 168 -3.62 7.49 -1.99
C SER A 168 -4.25 7.05 -0.67
N LEU A 169 -5.57 6.94 -0.62
CA LEU A 169 -6.29 6.52 0.58
C LEU A 169 -7.64 5.89 0.24
N ILE A 170 -8.03 4.89 0.97
CA ILE A 170 -7.49 4.39 2.24
C ILE A 170 -6.81 3.03 2.05
N ASN A 171 -5.86 2.68 2.94
CA ASN A 171 -5.46 1.31 3.16
C ASN A 171 -6.58 0.57 3.91
N THR A 172 -6.39 -0.69 4.29
CA THR A 172 -7.40 -1.50 4.98
C THR A 172 -7.65 -1.03 6.42
N MET A 173 -8.89 -1.15 6.88
CA MET A 173 -9.27 -0.89 8.28
C MET A 173 -8.93 -2.11 9.14
N LEU A 174 -8.42 -1.88 10.35
CA LEU A 174 -8.18 -2.97 11.28
C LEU A 174 -9.50 -3.61 11.72
N GLY A 175 -9.60 -4.92 11.58
CA GLY A 175 -10.78 -5.69 11.94
C GLY A 175 -10.43 -7.08 12.48
N MET A 176 -11.46 -7.81 12.90
CA MET A 176 -11.34 -9.15 13.47
C MET A 176 -12.56 -9.99 13.09
N ALA A 177 -12.36 -11.31 12.94
CA ALA A 177 -13.45 -12.28 12.85
C ALA A 177 -13.22 -13.43 13.84
N ILE A 178 -14.29 -13.88 14.47
CA ILE A 178 -14.28 -14.96 15.47
C ILE A 178 -15.14 -16.10 14.95
N ASP A 179 -14.60 -17.32 14.99
CA ASP A 179 -15.36 -18.56 14.87
C ASP A 179 -16.08 -18.81 16.20
N ALA A 180 -17.39 -18.57 16.20
CA ALA A 180 -18.20 -18.64 17.43
C ALA A 180 -18.30 -20.07 17.99
N GLU A 181 -18.28 -21.09 17.13
CA GLU A 181 -18.34 -22.50 17.54
C GLU A 181 -17.03 -22.92 18.21
N LYS A 182 -15.90 -22.58 17.59
CA LYS A 182 -14.56 -22.89 18.10
C LYS A 182 -14.07 -21.89 19.16
N ARG A 183 -14.79 -20.77 19.35
CA ARG A 183 -14.47 -19.69 20.30
C ARG A 183 -13.04 -19.17 20.16
N LYS A 184 -12.60 -18.93 18.92
CA LYS A 184 -11.24 -18.44 18.62
C LYS A 184 -11.24 -17.55 17.38
N PRO A 185 -10.22 -16.68 17.22
CA PRO A 185 -10.03 -15.90 16.00
C PRO A 185 -9.92 -16.80 14.77
N ILE A 186 -10.45 -16.32 13.63
CA ILE A 186 -10.34 -17.03 12.35
C ILE A 186 -8.94 -16.86 11.77
N LEU A 187 -8.38 -15.65 11.83
CA LEU A 187 -7.04 -15.37 11.29
C LEU A 187 -5.95 -15.81 12.26
N SER A 188 -4.84 -16.32 11.73
CA SER A 188 -3.65 -16.71 12.51
C SER A 188 -3.04 -15.52 13.27
N THR A 189 -3.16 -14.32 12.74
CA THR A 189 -2.71 -13.05 13.32
C THR A 189 -3.71 -12.39 14.26
N ILE A 190 -4.85 -13.05 14.55
CA ILE A 190 -5.97 -12.54 15.35
C ILE A 190 -6.73 -11.43 14.61
N THR A 191 -6.08 -10.38 14.22
CA THR A 191 -6.63 -9.23 13.46
C THR A 191 -6.14 -9.24 12.03
N GLY A 192 -6.88 -8.56 11.13
CA GLY A 192 -6.51 -8.36 9.73
C GLY A 192 -7.06 -7.05 9.19
N GLY A 193 -6.68 -6.73 7.97
CA GLY A 193 -7.17 -5.56 7.26
C GLY A 193 -8.51 -5.84 6.59
N LEU A 194 -9.55 -5.09 6.95
CA LEU A 194 -10.87 -5.13 6.33
C LEU A 194 -10.89 -4.31 5.06
N SER A 195 -11.39 -4.89 3.98
CA SER A 195 -11.62 -4.25 2.67
C SER A 195 -12.95 -4.69 2.08
N GLY A 196 -13.38 -4.06 0.98
CA GLY A 196 -14.61 -4.38 0.27
C GLY A 196 -15.68 -3.29 0.40
N PRO A 197 -16.91 -3.52 -0.10
CA PRO A 197 -17.98 -2.52 -0.10
C PRO A 197 -18.30 -1.91 1.27
N CYS A 198 -18.12 -2.68 2.35
CA CYS A 198 -18.38 -2.22 3.73
C CYS A 198 -17.53 -1.02 4.15
N VAL A 199 -16.36 -0.79 3.58
CA VAL A 199 -15.48 0.35 3.95
C VAL A 199 -15.73 1.61 3.12
N LYS A 200 -16.54 1.54 2.05
CA LYS A 200 -16.78 2.66 1.12
C LYS A 200 -17.20 3.97 1.80
N PRO A 201 -18.17 4.00 2.73
CA PRO A 201 -18.58 5.26 3.38
C PRO A 201 -17.46 5.86 4.23
N VAL A 202 -16.61 5.05 4.84
CA VAL A 202 -15.45 5.53 5.60
C VAL A 202 -14.38 6.09 4.67
N ALA A 203 -14.07 5.36 3.59
CA ALA A 203 -13.12 5.80 2.58
C ALA A 203 -13.55 7.14 1.96
N LEU A 204 -14.82 7.26 1.57
CA LEU A 204 -15.37 8.49 1.00
C LEU A 204 -15.24 9.68 1.95
N ARG A 205 -15.58 9.50 3.23
CA ARG A 205 -15.42 10.56 4.25
C ARG A 205 -13.95 11.00 4.38
N MET A 206 -13.02 10.05 4.43
CA MET A 206 -11.59 10.34 4.56
C MET A 206 -11.02 11.05 3.32
N VAL A 207 -11.43 10.63 2.12
CA VAL A 207 -11.08 11.31 0.87
C VAL A 207 -11.59 12.75 0.87
N TRP A 208 -12.84 12.95 1.27
CA TRP A 208 -13.44 14.29 1.39
C TRP A 208 -12.66 15.20 2.36
N GLN A 209 -12.34 14.70 3.54
CA GLN A 209 -11.57 15.45 4.54
C GLN A 209 -10.18 15.82 4.01
N THR A 210 -9.48 14.84 3.41
CA THR A 210 -8.13 15.05 2.85
C THR A 210 -8.16 16.07 1.70
N TYR A 211 -9.18 16.02 0.83
CA TYR A 211 -9.34 16.95 -0.28
C TYR A 211 -9.37 18.42 0.16
N HIS A 212 -9.94 18.70 1.32
CA HIS A 212 -9.98 20.06 1.87
C HIS A 212 -8.72 20.43 2.69
N ALA A 213 -7.83 19.45 2.94
CA ALA A 213 -6.69 19.65 3.82
C ALA A 213 -5.35 19.81 3.08
N VAL A 214 -5.22 19.24 1.88
CA VAL A 214 -3.99 19.24 1.08
C VAL A 214 -4.23 19.81 -0.31
N LYS A 215 -3.15 20.20 -1.01
CA LYS A 215 -3.20 20.77 -2.37
C LYS A 215 -2.80 19.76 -3.44
N ILE A 216 -2.10 18.70 -3.05
CA ILE A 216 -1.65 17.64 -3.96
C ILE A 216 -2.81 16.73 -4.38
N PRO A 217 -2.73 16.08 -5.56
CA PRO A 217 -3.74 15.15 -6.06
C PRO A 217 -4.02 14.00 -5.08
N ILE A 218 -5.25 13.48 -5.14
CA ILE A 218 -5.71 12.39 -4.28
C ILE A 218 -6.21 11.23 -5.12
N ILE A 219 -5.77 10.02 -4.79
CA ILE A 219 -6.24 8.77 -5.38
C ILE A 219 -7.15 8.09 -4.35
N GLY A 220 -8.46 8.08 -4.61
CA GLY A 220 -9.45 7.46 -3.72
C GLY A 220 -9.52 5.95 -3.93
N LEU A 221 -9.49 5.19 -2.83
CA LEU A 221 -9.55 3.73 -2.79
C LEU A 221 -10.50 3.29 -1.66
N GLY A 222 -11.14 2.14 -1.82
CA GLY A 222 -11.88 1.49 -0.76
C GLY A 222 -13.36 1.29 -1.05
N GLY A 223 -13.72 0.07 -1.44
CA GLY A 223 -15.11 -0.35 -1.63
C GLY A 223 -15.80 0.17 -2.90
N ILE A 224 -15.03 0.59 -3.89
CA ILE A 224 -15.51 1.03 -5.20
C ILE A 224 -15.69 -0.17 -6.12
#